data_2501c91930b904cb226bd535a3c67b89
#
_entry.id   2501c91930b904cb226bd535a3c67b89
#
_cell.length_a   1.000
_cell.length_b   1.000
_cell.length_c   1.000
_cell.angle_alpha   90.00
_cell.angle_beta   90.00
_cell.angle_gamma   90.00
#
_symmetry.space_group_name_H-M   'P 1'
#
loop_
_entity.id
_entity.type
_entity.pdbx_description
1 polymer ?
#
loop_
_entity_poly.entity_id
_entity_poly.type
_entity_poly.pdbx_seq_one_letter_code
_entity_poly.pdbx_strand_id
1 'polypeptide(L)'
;SFLNPSRPVAVRARNNPCNRIYNVVMLALAPVMPEQVMAAGDDTTNAIGMGYQSEDAYHVYMEVVGGGWGACASADGADVVDAPIANCSNIPVEALEVEYPFMQVEEYGMRRGSAGAGQYRGGMGVRRVYRILDDNASFNCYSDRHRIAPWGLFGGQPGAPSRFLVERGGEVLTVPSKANFPLKKGDRLVIETAGGGGFGHPRERNPAAVLRDLADGYVTAEEAREVYGVDVAAHRG
;
A
#
# COMPACT_ATOMS: atom_id res chain seq x y z
N SER A 1 -7.61 -17.03 -22.57
CA SER A 1 -8.22 -15.98 -21.74
C SER A 1 -7.63 -16.01 -20.34
N PHE A 2 -7.48 -14.86 -19.71
CA PHE A 2 -7.04 -14.75 -18.31
C PHE A 2 -7.98 -15.47 -17.34
N LEU A 3 -9.29 -15.47 -17.60
CA LEU A 3 -10.30 -16.15 -16.78
C LEU A 3 -10.43 -17.64 -17.09
N ASN A 4 -9.93 -18.07 -18.24
CA ASN A 4 -9.93 -19.47 -18.67
C ASN A 4 -8.64 -19.78 -19.46
N PRO A 5 -7.49 -19.88 -18.75
CA PRO A 5 -6.22 -20.14 -19.39
C PRO A 5 -6.10 -21.61 -19.85
N SER A 6 -5.36 -21.84 -20.93
CA SER A 6 -4.98 -23.20 -21.34
C SER A 6 -3.94 -23.78 -20.38
N ARG A 7 -4.00 -25.07 -20.16
CA ARG A 7 -3.02 -25.80 -19.30
C ARG A 7 -1.77 -26.18 -20.09
N PRO A 8 -0.58 -26.21 -19.48
CA PRO A 8 -0.27 -25.78 -18.12
C PRO A 8 -0.27 -24.26 -17.98
N VAL A 9 -0.59 -23.76 -16.79
CA VAL A 9 -0.64 -22.32 -16.47
C VAL A 9 0.21 -22.01 -15.25
N ALA A 10 0.97 -20.91 -15.32
CA ALA A 10 1.73 -20.42 -14.18
C ALA A 10 0.77 -19.88 -13.11
N VAL A 11 0.86 -20.41 -11.90
CA VAL A 11 0.07 -19.99 -10.75
C VAL A 11 1.01 -19.68 -9.60
N ARG A 12 0.99 -18.43 -9.14
CA ARG A 12 1.60 -18.02 -7.87
C ARG A 12 0.57 -17.23 -7.11
N ALA A 13 0.18 -17.71 -5.92
CA ALA A 13 -0.73 -17.01 -5.01
C ALA A 13 -1.86 -16.27 -5.78
N ARG A 14 -2.83 -16.99 -6.32
CA ARG A 14 -4.00 -16.49 -7.12
C ARG A 14 -4.68 -15.22 -6.58
N ASN A 15 -4.34 -14.74 -5.39
CA ASN A 15 -5.02 -13.63 -4.71
C ASN A 15 -4.99 -12.33 -5.54
N ASN A 16 -3.85 -11.95 -6.12
CA ASN A 16 -3.77 -10.71 -6.89
C ASN A 16 -4.74 -10.68 -8.10
N PRO A 17 -4.80 -11.71 -8.96
CA PRO A 17 -5.82 -11.78 -9.99
C PRO A 17 -7.26 -11.69 -9.46
N CYS A 18 -7.57 -12.39 -8.37
CA CYS A 18 -8.91 -12.38 -7.77
C CYS A 18 -9.28 -10.97 -7.26
N ASN A 19 -8.36 -10.29 -6.59
CA ASN A 19 -8.55 -8.91 -6.13
C ASN A 19 -8.74 -7.94 -7.31
N ARG A 20 -8.03 -8.14 -8.42
CA ARG A 20 -8.25 -7.33 -9.64
C ARG A 20 -9.64 -7.56 -10.23
N ILE A 21 -10.11 -8.80 -10.25
CA ILE A 21 -11.48 -9.12 -10.69
C ILE A 21 -12.50 -8.45 -9.78
N TYR A 22 -12.32 -8.53 -8.46
CA TYR A 22 -13.15 -7.83 -7.48
C TYR A 22 -13.23 -6.32 -7.78
N ASN A 23 -12.10 -5.64 -7.97
CA ASN A 23 -12.08 -4.21 -8.31
C ASN A 23 -12.81 -3.89 -9.62
N VAL A 24 -12.63 -4.72 -10.65
CA VAL A 24 -13.31 -4.52 -11.94
C VAL A 24 -14.83 -4.69 -11.80
N VAL A 25 -15.28 -5.64 -11.02
CA VAL A 25 -16.72 -5.85 -10.72
C VAL A 25 -17.28 -4.64 -9.97
N MET A 26 -16.60 -4.14 -8.93
CA MET A 26 -17.03 -2.95 -8.20
C MET A 26 -17.11 -1.73 -9.12
N LEU A 27 -16.12 -1.52 -9.98
CA LEU A 27 -16.14 -0.43 -10.95
C LEU A 27 -17.29 -0.56 -11.95
N ALA A 28 -17.57 -1.76 -12.46
CA ALA A 28 -18.64 -2.01 -13.41
C ALA A 28 -20.05 -1.81 -12.79
N LEU A 29 -20.20 -2.10 -11.50
CA LEU A 29 -21.45 -1.92 -10.76
C LEU A 29 -21.67 -0.48 -10.27
N ALA A 30 -20.62 0.34 -10.19
CA ALA A 30 -20.69 1.69 -9.65
C ALA A 30 -21.82 2.56 -10.27
N PRO A 31 -22.07 2.56 -11.60
CA PRO A 31 -23.12 3.38 -12.18
C PRO A 31 -24.55 2.98 -11.77
N VAL A 32 -24.77 1.72 -11.35
CA VAL A 32 -26.10 1.17 -11.06
C VAL A 32 -26.34 0.92 -9.58
N MET A 33 -25.27 0.78 -8.79
CA MET A 33 -25.32 0.48 -7.36
C MET A 33 -24.31 1.34 -6.57
N PRO A 34 -24.36 2.68 -6.66
CA PRO A 34 -23.31 3.56 -6.11
C PRO A 34 -23.11 3.40 -4.60
N GLU A 35 -24.16 3.09 -3.86
CA GLU A 35 -24.10 2.94 -2.40
C GLU A 35 -23.56 1.58 -1.93
N GLN A 36 -23.41 0.63 -2.84
CA GLN A 36 -23.02 -0.76 -2.52
C GLN A 36 -21.62 -1.12 -3.05
N VAL A 37 -20.93 -0.16 -3.62
CA VAL A 37 -19.57 -0.33 -4.15
C VAL A 37 -18.57 0.49 -3.37
N MET A 38 -17.32 0.13 -3.52
CA MET A 38 -16.18 0.87 -2.96
C MET A 38 -15.20 1.25 -4.06
N ALA A 39 -14.47 2.31 -3.84
CA ALA A 39 -13.33 2.71 -4.67
C ALA A 39 -12.24 1.61 -4.64
N ALA A 40 -11.29 1.67 -5.55
CA ALA A 40 -10.23 0.67 -5.57
C ALA A 40 -9.27 0.86 -4.39
N GLY A 41 -8.89 -0.25 -3.78
CA GLY A 41 -7.81 -0.28 -2.80
C GLY A 41 -6.46 -0.69 -3.42
N ASP A 42 -5.45 -0.78 -2.58
CA ASP A 42 -4.22 -1.51 -2.91
C ASP A 42 -4.59 -2.92 -3.36
N ASP A 43 -5.41 -3.61 -2.55
CA ASP A 43 -6.03 -4.91 -2.84
C ASP A 43 -5.01 -5.87 -3.48
N THR A 44 -3.79 -5.78 -3.01
CA THR A 44 -2.66 -6.56 -3.49
C THR A 44 -2.08 -7.33 -2.32
N THR A 45 -1.93 -8.61 -2.51
CA THR A 45 -1.08 -9.40 -1.64
C THR A 45 0.37 -9.08 -1.99
N ASN A 46 0.90 -8.00 -1.39
CA ASN A 46 2.28 -7.57 -1.61
C ASN A 46 3.22 -8.58 -0.95
N ALA A 47 3.53 -9.66 -1.68
CA ALA A 47 4.48 -10.65 -1.20
C ALA A 47 5.90 -10.11 -1.35
N ILE A 48 6.55 -9.90 -0.21
CA ILE A 48 7.96 -9.54 -0.11
C ILE A 48 8.73 -10.69 0.51
N GLY A 49 9.95 -10.91 0.07
CA GLY A 49 10.82 -11.93 0.62
C GLY A 49 12.28 -11.51 0.53
N MET A 50 13.09 -11.98 1.47
CA MET A 50 14.52 -11.84 1.40
C MET A 50 15.17 -13.20 1.59
N GLY A 51 16.11 -13.52 0.69
CA GLY A 51 16.99 -14.66 0.83
C GLY A 51 18.34 -14.18 1.31
N TYR A 52 18.96 -14.90 2.21
CA TYR A 52 20.27 -14.61 2.73
C TYR A 52 21.09 -15.90 2.89
N GLN A 53 22.31 -15.89 2.37
CA GLN A 53 23.24 -17.00 2.52
C GLN A 53 24.26 -16.65 3.61
N SER A 54 24.13 -17.29 4.78
CA SER A 54 25.18 -17.29 5.79
C SER A 54 26.27 -18.34 5.48
N GLU A 55 27.27 -18.46 6.33
CA GLU A 55 28.27 -19.50 6.19
C GLU A 55 27.68 -20.90 6.35
N ASP A 56 26.69 -21.05 7.25
CA ASP A 56 26.15 -22.35 7.67
C ASP A 56 24.78 -22.68 7.05
N ALA A 57 24.00 -21.68 6.63
CA ALA A 57 22.61 -21.88 6.22
C ALA A 57 22.13 -20.87 5.20
N TYR A 58 21.06 -21.26 4.47
CA TYR A 58 20.28 -20.34 3.64
C TYR A 58 19.01 -19.97 4.38
N HIS A 59 18.85 -18.67 4.67
CA HIS A 59 17.70 -18.11 5.36
C HIS A 59 16.69 -17.54 4.37
N VAL A 60 15.42 -17.77 4.60
CA VAL A 60 14.34 -17.23 3.80
C VAL A 60 13.34 -16.50 4.69
N TYR A 61 13.27 -15.20 4.54
CA TYR A 61 12.19 -14.40 5.08
C TYR A 61 11.11 -14.19 4.01
N MET A 62 9.84 -14.28 4.39
CA MET A 62 8.71 -13.95 3.54
C MET A 62 7.55 -13.38 4.36
N GLU A 63 6.99 -12.28 3.88
CA GLU A 63 5.84 -11.64 4.50
C GLU A 63 4.89 -11.08 3.43
N VAL A 64 3.63 -10.95 3.79
CA VAL A 64 2.63 -10.22 3.02
C VAL A 64 2.39 -8.88 3.69
N VAL A 65 2.50 -7.80 2.92
CA VAL A 65 2.28 -6.45 3.41
C VAL A 65 1.01 -5.90 2.79
N GLY A 66 0.09 -5.44 3.64
CA GLY A 66 -1.17 -4.81 3.24
C GLY A 66 -0.98 -3.39 2.71
N GLY A 67 -2.08 -2.74 2.38
CA GLY A 67 -2.12 -1.36 1.90
C GLY A 67 -3.40 -0.64 2.31
N GLY A 68 -3.76 0.42 1.62
CA GLY A 68 -4.99 1.17 1.87
C GLY A 68 -6.20 0.59 1.13
N TRP A 69 -7.33 0.47 1.81
CA TRP A 69 -8.59 0.11 1.16
C TRP A 69 -9.25 1.33 0.52
N GLY A 70 -10.04 1.10 -0.52
CA GLY A 70 -10.88 2.14 -1.11
C GLY A 70 -11.98 2.59 -0.16
N ALA A 71 -12.40 3.85 -0.28
CA ALA A 71 -13.55 4.38 0.44
C ALA A 71 -14.87 3.92 -0.18
N CYS A 72 -15.96 4.01 0.57
CA CYS A 72 -17.32 3.73 0.09
C CYS A 72 -18.28 4.89 0.42
N ALA A 73 -19.54 4.76 0.05
CA ALA A 73 -20.56 5.82 0.22
C ALA A 73 -20.85 6.22 1.68
N SER A 74 -20.38 5.45 2.65
CA SER A 74 -20.70 5.64 4.07
C SER A 74 -19.48 5.67 4.99
N ALA A 75 -18.27 5.39 4.48
CA ALA A 75 -17.09 5.28 5.32
C ALA A 75 -15.79 5.56 4.55
N ASP A 76 -14.81 6.04 5.27
CA ASP A 76 -13.42 6.11 4.83
C ASP A 76 -12.86 4.70 4.59
N GLY A 77 -11.88 4.58 3.70
CA GLY A 77 -11.14 3.34 3.49
C GLY A 77 -10.28 3.00 4.71
N ALA A 78 -10.17 1.70 5.02
CA ALA A 78 -9.35 1.23 6.11
C ALA A 78 -7.85 1.40 5.81
N ASP A 79 -7.10 1.87 6.80
CA ASP A 79 -5.67 2.09 6.71
C ASP A 79 -4.90 0.80 6.96
N VAL A 80 -3.89 0.49 6.16
CA VAL A 80 -2.88 -0.55 6.41
C VAL A 80 -3.49 -1.96 6.60
N VAL A 81 -4.50 -2.31 5.82
CA VAL A 81 -5.19 -3.61 5.90
C VAL A 81 -4.79 -4.50 4.73
N ASP A 82 -4.76 -5.80 4.95
CA ASP A 82 -4.51 -6.76 3.89
C ASP A 82 -5.65 -6.79 2.85
N ALA A 83 -5.38 -7.38 1.71
CA ALA A 83 -6.33 -7.45 0.60
C ALA A 83 -7.64 -8.18 0.99
N PRO A 84 -8.81 -7.86 0.39
CA PRO A 84 -10.11 -8.35 0.84
C PRO A 84 -10.27 -9.88 0.93
N ILE A 85 -9.53 -10.62 0.13
CA ILE A 85 -9.58 -12.10 0.13
C ILE A 85 -8.33 -12.75 0.75
N ALA A 86 -7.49 -11.96 1.40
CA ALA A 86 -6.34 -12.43 2.15
C ALA A 86 -6.65 -12.39 3.66
N ASN A 87 -5.83 -13.04 4.45
CA ASN A 87 -5.94 -13.07 5.90
C ASN A 87 -4.55 -13.23 6.50
N CYS A 88 -3.73 -12.20 6.34
CA CYS A 88 -2.36 -12.18 6.82
C CYS A 88 -2.20 -11.13 7.91
N SER A 89 -1.34 -11.44 8.88
CA SER A 89 -0.92 -10.53 9.94
C SER A 89 0.53 -10.12 9.74
N ASN A 90 0.92 -9.02 10.36
CA ASN A 90 2.31 -8.60 10.40
C ASN A 90 3.15 -9.54 11.25
N ILE A 91 4.40 -9.75 10.86
CA ILE A 91 5.39 -10.34 11.73
C ILE A 91 5.87 -9.26 12.71
N PRO A 92 5.87 -9.51 14.03
CA PRO A 92 6.42 -8.58 15.01
C PRO A 92 7.88 -8.26 14.71
N VAL A 93 8.25 -6.96 14.80
CA VAL A 93 9.59 -6.48 14.45
C VAL A 93 10.67 -7.19 15.27
N GLU A 94 10.42 -7.37 16.55
CA GLU A 94 11.36 -8.01 17.49
C GLU A 94 11.62 -9.48 17.11
N ALA A 95 10.57 -10.21 16.73
CA ALA A 95 10.71 -11.60 16.30
C ALA A 95 11.47 -11.66 14.96
N LEU A 96 11.23 -10.72 14.07
CA LEU A 96 11.87 -10.65 12.77
C LEU A 96 13.37 -10.38 12.90
N GLU A 97 13.78 -9.43 13.72
CA GLU A 97 15.18 -9.06 13.91
C GLU A 97 15.98 -10.15 14.65
N VAL A 98 15.34 -10.94 15.50
CA VAL A 98 15.96 -12.09 16.16
C VAL A 98 16.17 -13.26 15.18
N GLU A 99 15.15 -13.56 14.37
CA GLU A 99 15.17 -14.67 13.42
C GLU A 99 16.06 -14.39 12.20
N TYR A 100 16.13 -13.11 11.76
CA TYR A 100 16.83 -12.69 10.54
C TYR A 100 17.89 -11.62 10.82
N PRO A 101 19.02 -11.97 11.43
CA PRO A 101 20.03 -10.99 11.91
C PRO A 101 20.76 -10.24 10.78
N PHE A 102 20.51 -10.57 9.52
CA PHE A 102 21.05 -9.85 8.36
C PHE A 102 20.27 -8.58 8.00
N MET A 103 19.15 -8.29 8.70
CA MET A 103 18.34 -7.09 8.47
C MET A 103 17.83 -6.50 9.76
N GLN A 104 17.52 -5.21 9.73
CA GLN A 104 16.89 -4.44 10.80
C GLN A 104 15.74 -3.62 10.25
N VAL A 105 14.64 -3.50 10.98
CA VAL A 105 13.50 -2.64 10.62
C VAL A 105 13.73 -1.24 11.17
N GLU A 106 14.00 -0.26 10.30
CA GLU A 106 14.19 1.14 10.70
C GLU A 106 12.89 1.92 10.81
N GLU A 107 11.90 1.56 10.01
CA GLU A 107 10.60 2.22 9.97
C GLU A 107 9.49 1.20 9.66
N TYR A 108 8.37 1.32 10.37
CA TYR A 108 7.15 0.61 10.07
C TYR A 108 5.94 1.46 10.48
N GLY A 109 5.22 1.96 9.52
CA GLY A 109 4.11 2.86 9.77
C GLY A 109 3.23 3.10 8.55
N MET A 110 2.26 3.99 8.71
CA MET A 110 1.40 4.44 7.63
C MET A 110 2.16 5.35 6.66
N ARG A 111 1.97 5.11 5.37
CA ARG A 111 2.51 5.95 4.30
C ARG A 111 1.67 7.21 4.16
N ARG A 112 2.11 8.31 4.76
CA ARG A 112 1.42 9.60 4.68
C ARG A 112 1.28 10.07 3.23
N GLY A 113 0.16 10.73 2.92
CA GLY A 113 -0.13 11.25 1.58
C GLY A 113 -0.41 10.14 0.54
N SER A 114 -0.66 8.90 0.95
CA SER A 114 -0.99 7.81 0.01
C SER A 114 -2.48 7.63 -0.22
N ALA A 115 -3.32 8.05 0.69
CA ALA A 115 -4.78 7.96 0.58
C ALA A 115 -5.34 8.91 -0.48
N GLY A 116 -6.26 8.45 -1.31
CA GLY A 116 -7.01 9.29 -2.24
C GLY A 116 -8.02 10.16 -1.50
N ALA A 117 -8.04 11.47 -1.81
CA ALA A 117 -8.99 12.39 -1.21
C ALA A 117 -10.41 12.16 -1.73
N GLY A 118 -11.42 12.41 -0.88
CA GLY A 118 -12.84 12.25 -1.21
C GLY A 118 -13.72 12.81 -0.10
N GLN A 119 -15.02 12.81 -0.30
CA GLN A 119 -16.00 12.98 0.77
C GLN A 119 -15.72 11.95 1.88
N TYR A 120 -15.41 10.73 1.45
CA TYR A 120 -14.78 9.69 2.24
C TYR A 120 -13.39 9.43 1.64
N ARG A 121 -12.33 9.55 2.46
CA ARG A 121 -10.96 9.33 2.01
C ARG A 121 -10.66 7.85 1.85
N GLY A 122 -9.78 7.50 0.94
CA GLY A 122 -9.18 6.18 0.90
C GLY A 122 -8.34 5.88 2.15
N GLY A 123 -8.01 4.63 2.37
CA GLY A 123 -7.08 4.20 3.39
C GLY A 123 -5.62 4.46 2.98
N MET A 124 -4.75 4.63 3.96
CA MET A 124 -3.31 4.78 3.71
C MET A 124 -2.62 3.44 3.51
N GLY A 125 -1.61 3.43 2.66
CA GLY A 125 -0.68 2.32 2.51
C GLY A 125 0.34 2.24 3.63
N VAL A 126 1.19 1.22 3.56
CA VAL A 126 2.31 0.98 4.46
C VAL A 126 3.57 1.68 3.93
N ARG A 127 4.37 2.19 4.84
CA ARG A 127 5.79 2.45 4.61
C ARG A 127 6.61 1.60 5.58
N ARG A 128 7.50 0.78 5.02
CA ARG A 128 8.39 -0.07 5.80
C ARG A 128 9.80 0.04 5.23
N VAL A 129 10.79 0.24 6.11
CA VAL A 129 12.18 0.40 5.73
C VAL A 129 13.02 -0.63 6.46
N TYR A 130 13.80 -1.39 5.69
CA TYR A 130 14.75 -2.35 6.20
C TYR A 130 16.16 -1.87 5.92
N ARG A 131 17.02 -1.89 6.95
CA ARG A 131 18.47 -1.78 6.79
C ARG A 131 19.07 -3.17 6.59
N ILE A 132 19.86 -3.33 5.56
CA ILE A 132 20.59 -4.58 5.29
C ILE A 132 21.94 -4.53 6.01
N LEU A 133 22.18 -5.53 6.85
CA LEU A 133 23.36 -5.58 7.74
C LEU A 133 24.47 -6.45 7.21
N ASP A 134 24.23 -7.22 6.15
CA ASP A 134 25.20 -8.14 5.56
C ASP A 134 25.09 -8.13 4.03
N ASP A 135 26.18 -8.56 3.36
CA ASP A 135 26.16 -8.88 1.94
C ASP A 135 25.52 -10.28 1.71
N ASN A 136 25.42 -10.75 0.47
CA ASN A 136 24.79 -12.02 0.09
C ASN A 136 23.28 -12.12 0.35
N ALA A 137 22.61 -10.98 0.48
CA ALA A 137 21.17 -10.90 0.56
C ALA A 137 20.53 -10.57 -0.79
N SER A 138 19.29 -11.04 -0.98
CA SER A 138 18.48 -10.72 -2.16
C SER A 138 17.06 -10.38 -1.76
N PHE A 139 16.46 -9.42 -2.45
CA PHE A 139 15.04 -9.05 -2.29
C PHE A 139 14.21 -9.66 -3.41
N ASN A 140 13.21 -10.43 -3.05
CA ASN A 140 12.22 -10.99 -3.96
C ASN A 140 10.88 -10.33 -3.72
N CYS A 141 10.24 -9.82 -4.76
CA CYS A 141 8.94 -9.21 -4.63
C CYS A 141 7.96 -9.67 -5.72
N TYR A 142 6.69 -9.70 -5.32
CA TYR A 142 5.55 -9.88 -6.19
C TYR A 142 4.43 -8.96 -5.72
N SER A 143 4.22 -7.87 -6.46
CA SER A 143 3.30 -6.80 -6.11
C SER A 143 2.62 -6.26 -7.36
N ASP A 144 1.53 -5.50 -7.17
CA ASP A 144 0.84 -4.75 -8.21
C ASP A 144 0.74 -3.26 -7.81
N ARG A 145 -0.08 -2.49 -8.49
CA ARG A 145 -0.32 -1.04 -8.23
C ARG A 145 0.89 -0.12 -8.43
N HIS A 146 1.98 -0.59 -9.02
CA HIS A 146 3.14 0.27 -9.30
C HIS A 146 2.93 1.22 -10.50
N ARG A 147 2.00 0.91 -11.41
CA ARG A 147 1.74 1.69 -12.63
C ARG A 147 0.32 2.24 -12.70
N ILE A 148 -0.65 1.50 -12.19
CA ILE A 148 -2.07 1.85 -12.19
C ILE A 148 -2.47 2.09 -10.74
N ALA A 149 -2.60 3.35 -10.36
CA ALA A 149 -3.03 3.74 -9.03
C ALA A 149 -4.44 3.22 -8.71
N PRO A 150 -4.76 2.96 -7.45
CA PRO A 150 -6.13 2.69 -7.03
C PRO A 150 -7.03 3.88 -7.35
N TRP A 151 -8.03 3.68 -8.21
CA TRP A 151 -8.93 4.76 -8.62
C TRP A 151 -9.96 5.12 -7.56
N GLY A 152 -10.33 6.41 -7.50
CA GLY A 152 -11.48 6.88 -6.74
C GLY A 152 -12.79 6.71 -7.51
N LEU A 153 -13.91 6.95 -6.83
CA LEU A 153 -15.26 6.93 -7.41
C LEU A 153 -16.01 8.24 -7.14
N PHE A 154 -16.90 8.59 -8.04
CA PHE A 154 -17.85 9.73 -7.90
C PHE A 154 -17.17 11.06 -7.53
N GLY A 155 -16.04 11.36 -8.14
CA GLY A 155 -15.25 12.57 -7.87
C GLY A 155 -14.16 12.41 -6.81
N GLY A 156 -14.07 11.24 -6.19
CA GLY A 156 -12.94 10.89 -5.32
C GLY A 156 -11.64 10.77 -6.11
N GLN A 157 -10.53 11.15 -5.50
CA GLN A 157 -9.21 11.10 -6.10
C GLN A 157 -8.59 9.70 -5.98
N PRO A 158 -7.67 9.32 -6.88
CA PRO A 158 -6.93 8.07 -6.76
C PRO A 158 -5.99 8.08 -5.56
N GLY A 159 -5.73 6.90 -4.99
CA GLY A 159 -4.64 6.71 -4.03
C GLY A 159 -3.27 6.74 -4.72
N ALA A 160 -2.21 6.92 -3.94
CA ALA A 160 -0.85 6.85 -4.46
C ALA A 160 -0.48 5.41 -4.88
N PRO A 161 0.25 5.21 -5.98
CA PRO A 161 0.71 3.89 -6.40
C PRO A 161 1.75 3.31 -5.46
N SER A 162 1.92 1.98 -5.47
CA SER A 162 3.02 1.29 -4.78
C SER A 162 4.37 1.65 -5.41
N ARG A 163 5.42 1.62 -4.59
CA ARG A 163 6.81 1.71 -5.07
C ARG A 163 7.76 0.99 -4.12
N PHE A 164 8.74 0.31 -4.68
CA PHE A 164 9.82 -0.33 -3.95
C PHE A 164 11.14 0.29 -4.39
N LEU A 165 11.96 0.68 -3.43
CA LEU A 165 13.19 1.41 -3.66
C LEU A 165 14.32 0.77 -2.86
N VAL A 166 15.55 0.89 -3.37
CA VAL A 166 16.77 0.61 -2.63
C VAL A 166 17.62 1.88 -2.62
N GLU A 167 17.87 2.40 -1.44
CA GLU A 167 18.80 3.52 -1.24
C GLU A 167 20.19 2.94 -0.98
N ARG A 168 21.14 3.24 -1.87
CA ARG A 168 22.50 2.70 -1.88
C ARG A 168 23.51 3.79 -2.18
N GLY A 169 24.40 4.09 -1.24
CA GLY A 169 25.50 5.03 -1.48
C GLY A 169 25.07 6.43 -1.92
N GLY A 170 23.90 6.90 -1.50
CA GLY A 170 23.32 8.19 -1.91
C GLY A 170 22.47 8.13 -3.19
N GLU A 171 22.42 7.00 -3.87
CA GLU A 171 21.56 6.77 -5.02
C GLU A 171 20.25 6.09 -4.60
N VAL A 172 19.17 6.36 -5.34
CA VAL A 172 17.87 5.71 -5.19
C VAL A 172 17.57 4.85 -6.41
N LEU A 173 17.54 3.54 -6.21
CA LEU A 173 17.28 2.55 -7.23
C LEU A 173 15.83 2.10 -7.15
N THR A 174 15.11 2.15 -8.27
CA THR A 174 13.72 1.64 -8.33
C THR A 174 13.73 0.13 -8.55
N VAL A 175 13.04 -0.61 -7.68
CA VAL A 175 12.86 -2.06 -7.83
C VAL A 175 11.53 -2.33 -8.58
N PRO A 176 11.54 -3.12 -9.66
CA PRO A 176 10.32 -3.51 -10.36
C PRO A 176 9.34 -4.26 -9.44
N SER A 177 8.04 -4.18 -9.76
CA SER A 177 6.97 -4.83 -8.99
C SER A 177 7.08 -6.35 -8.87
N LYS A 178 7.85 -6.97 -9.74
CA LYS A 178 8.18 -8.40 -9.77
C LYS A 178 9.65 -8.49 -10.09
N ALA A 179 10.45 -8.82 -9.08
CA ALA A 179 11.90 -8.82 -9.21
C ALA A 179 12.57 -9.79 -8.23
N ASN A 180 13.76 -10.18 -8.60
CA ASN A 180 14.80 -10.66 -7.69
C ASN A 180 15.92 -9.63 -7.78
N PHE A 181 16.15 -8.90 -6.69
CA PHE A 181 17.07 -7.76 -6.64
C PHE A 181 18.20 -8.02 -5.62
N PRO A 182 19.48 -7.97 -6.03
CA PRO A 182 20.58 -8.18 -5.10
C PRO A 182 20.71 -7.01 -4.14
N LEU A 183 20.76 -7.32 -2.86
CA LEU A 183 21.00 -6.37 -1.78
C LEU A 183 22.46 -6.41 -1.32
N LYS A 184 22.91 -5.31 -0.74
CA LYS A 184 24.26 -5.17 -0.18
C LYS A 184 24.18 -4.62 1.24
N LYS A 185 25.19 -4.91 2.01
CA LYS A 185 25.37 -4.31 3.34
C LYS A 185 25.29 -2.78 3.26
N GLY A 186 24.49 -2.19 4.14
CA GLY A 186 24.25 -0.76 4.20
C GLY A 186 23.08 -0.26 3.33
N ASP A 187 22.51 -1.10 2.46
CA ASP A 187 21.29 -0.73 1.71
C ASP A 187 20.14 -0.45 2.65
N ARG A 188 19.29 0.50 2.25
CA ARG A 188 17.96 0.71 2.83
C ARG A 188 16.91 0.29 1.81
N LEU A 189 16.25 -0.83 2.07
CA LEU A 189 15.12 -1.31 1.26
C LEU A 189 13.85 -0.63 1.75
N VAL A 190 13.25 0.19 0.90
CA VAL A 190 12.02 0.95 1.20
C VAL A 190 10.84 0.29 0.47
N ILE A 191 9.88 -0.18 1.23
CA ILE A 191 8.61 -0.74 0.75
C ILE A 191 7.52 0.28 1.01
N GLU A 192 6.89 0.76 -0.06
CA GLU A 192 5.71 1.63 0.02
C GLU A 192 4.57 1.01 -0.77
N THR A 193 3.52 0.59 -0.06
CA THR A 193 2.32 0.04 -0.69
C THR A 193 1.35 1.14 -1.10
N ALA A 194 0.40 0.83 -1.96
CA ALA A 194 -0.56 1.81 -2.45
C ALA A 194 -1.57 2.21 -1.36
N GLY A 195 -2.03 3.44 -1.44
CA GLY A 195 -3.23 3.88 -0.72
C GLY A 195 -4.50 3.52 -1.48
N GLY A 196 -5.64 3.57 -0.82
CA GLY A 196 -6.96 3.41 -1.43
C GLY A 196 -7.46 4.68 -2.13
N GLY A 197 -8.35 4.53 -3.11
CA GLY A 197 -9.05 5.64 -3.74
C GLY A 197 -10.13 6.25 -2.85
N GLY A 198 -10.38 7.55 -2.97
CA GLY A 198 -11.46 8.26 -2.30
C GLY A 198 -12.82 8.03 -2.95
N PHE A 199 -13.88 8.34 -2.23
CA PHE A 199 -15.27 8.27 -2.71
C PHE A 199 -15.97 9.62 -2.52
N GLY A 200 -16.68 10.11 -3.54
CA GLY A 200 -17.33 11.42 -3.53
C GLY A 200 -16.32 12.58 -3.62
N HIS A 201 -16.83 13.77 -3.87
CA HIS A 201 -15.97 14.92 -4.08
C HIS A 201 -15.30 15.38 -2.77
N PRO A 202 -13.99 15.67 -2.73
CA PRO A 202 -13.27 16.03 -1.48
C PRO A 202 -13.87 17.24 -0.75
N ARG A 203 -14.42 18.23 -1.48
CA ARG A 203 -15.04 19.41 -0.87
C ARG A 203 -16.37 19.14 -0.17
N GLU A 204 -16.92 17.94 -0.33
CA GLU A 204 -18.11 17.47 0.38
C GLU A 204 -17.79 16.77 1.70
N ARG A 205 -16.49 16.58 2.00
CA ARG A 205 -16.04 16.00 3.28
C ARG A 205 -16.42 16.94 4.42
N ASN A 206 -16.98 16.34 5.49
CA ASN A 206 -17.31 17.08 6.71
C ASN A 206 -16.05 17.81 7.23
N PRO A 207 -16.09 19.16 7.41
CA PRO A 207 -14.94 19.92 7.90
C PRO A 207 -14.36 19.40 9.23
N ALA A 208 -15.22 18.93 10.14
CA ALA A 208 -14.74 18.34 11.39
C ALA A 208 -13.95 17.04 11.19
N ALA A 209 -14.24 16.27 10.13
CA ALA A 209 -13.45 15.10 9.78
C ALA A 209 -12.09 15.50 9.20
N VAL A 210 -12.03 16.55 8.35
CA VAL A 210 -10.77 17.09 7.82
C VAL A 210 -9.88 17.60 8.95
N LEU A 211 -10.46 18.27 9.96
CA LEU A 211 -9.69 18.78 11.10
C LEU A 211 -9.16 17.64 11.99
N ARG A 212 -9.91 16.55 12.15
CA ARG A 212 -9.40 15.34 12.82
C ARG A 212 -8.27 14.71 12.03
N ASP A 213 -8.44 14.53 10.71
CA ASP A 213 -7.39 13.99 9.85
C ASP A 213 -6.11 14.83 9.89
N LEU A 214 -6.25 16.16 10.01
CA LEU A 214 -5.11 17.07 10.19
C LEU A 214 -4.44 16.87 11.56
N ALA A 215 -5.22 16.77 12.63
CA ALA A 215 -4.69 16.56 13.98
C ALA A 215 -3.94 15.22 14.09
N ASP A 216 -4.47 14.18 13.45
CA ASP A 216 -3.88 12.83 13.40
C ASP A 216 -2.72 12.73 12.38
N GLY A 217 -2.48 13.77 11.60
CA GLY A 217 -1.41 13.83 10.59
C GLY A 217 -1.72 13.03 9.32
N TYR A 218 -2.97 12.78 9.02
CA TYR A 218 -3.43 12.12 7.79
C TYR A 218 -3.44 13.05 6.60
N VAL A 219 -3.74 14.31 6.82
CA VAL A 219 -3.67 15.38 5.83
C VAL A 219 -2.79 16.51 6.34
N THR A 220 -2.22 17.28 5.44
CA THR A 220 -1.49 18.51 5.76
C THR A 220 -2.44 19.71 5.82
N ALA A 221 -2.00 20.81 6.43
CA ALA A 221 -2.77 22.06 6.43
C ALA A 221 -2.98 22.62 5.01
N GLU A 222 -2.04 22.37 4.11
CA GLU A 222 -2.14 22.73 2.70
C GLU A 222 -3.21 21.91 1.99
N GLU A 223 -3.21 20.59 2.16
CA GLU A 223 -4.24 19.69 1.62
C GLU A 223 -5.64 20.03 2.17
N ALA A 224 -5.74 20.30 3.48
CA ALA A 224 -7.01 20.72 4.09
C ALA A 224 -7.60 21.95 3.38
N ARG A 225 -6.76 22.95 3.06
CA ARG A 225 -7.19 24.17 2.37
C ARG A 225 -7.44 23.94 0.87
N GLU A 226 -6.49 23.34 0.16
CA GLU A 226 -6.50 23.30 -1.31
C GLU A 226 -7.41 22.21 -1.85
N VAL A 227 -7.37 21.03 -1.25
CA VAL A 227 -8.13 19.86 -1.69
C VAL A 227 -9.53 19.87 -1.09
N TYR A 228 -9.61 20.02 0.23
CA TYR A 228 -10.90 19.95 0.96
C TYR A 228 -11.61 21.29 1.11
N GLY A 229 -10.90 22.41 0.94
CA GLY A 229 -11.48 23.75 1.07
C GLY A 229 -11.75 24.17 2.51
N VAL A 230 -11.06 23.59 3.48
CA VAL A 230 -11.22 23.89 4.90
C VAL A 230 -10.14 24.88 5.35
N ASP A 231 -10.59 26.06 5.86
CA ASP A 231 -9.69 27.02 6.47
C ASP A 231 -9.35 26.63 7.90
N VAL A 232 -8.13 26.13 8.08
CA VAL A 232 -7.62 25.68 9.39
C VAL A 232 -7.49 26.82 10.42
N ALA A 233 -7.26 28.06 9.95
CA ALA A 233 -7.12 29.21 10.83
C ALA A 233 -8.45 29.62 11.47
N ALA A 234 -9.54 29.47 10.73
CA ALA A 234 -10.89 29.80 11.22
C ALA A 234 -11.42 28.82 12.29
N HIS A 235 -10.77 27.68 12.49
CA HIS A 235 -11.21 26.61 13.40
C HIS A 235 -10.26 26.43 14.61
N ARG A 236 -9.31 27.32 14.81
CA ARG A 236 -8.46 27.38 16.02
C ARG A 236 -9.08 28.31 17.07
N GLY A 237 -10.30 28.00 17.48
CA GLY A 237 -11.01 28.73 18.55
C GLY A 237 -11.36 27.81 19.71
#